data_b631b7c2eb5607d76113f42a13ee0951
#
_entry.id   b631b7c2eb5607d76113f42a13ee0951
#
_cell.length_a   1.000
_cell.length_b   1.000
_cell.length_c   1.000
_cell.angle_alpha   90.00
_cell.angle_beta   90.00
_cell.angle_gamma   90.00
#
_symmetry.space_group_name_H-M   'P 1'
#
loop_
_entity.id
_entity.type
_entity.pdbx_description
1 polymer ?
#
loop_
_entity_poly.entity_id
_entity_poly.type
_entity_poly.pdbx_seq_one_letter_code
_entity_poly.pdbx_strand_id
1 'polypeptide(L)'
;MVATEPSGTGAPRFEKKGILRFVEDSETVLARMDRSTLEYFSSLSKYREAYGPYLDRIGMPSGKYLWQLPESGESFSFEARSLDIFALHDPYFQYEIVKLPEGFCIRTGINVPQFDLPGGARQVQILAGDFVLTASECVQLGILVGKGQG
;
A
#
# COMPACT_ATOMS: atom_id res chain seq x y z
N MET A 1 10.50 12.24 -15.48
CA MET A 1 9.89 12.61 -15.17
C MET A 1 9.64 12.38 -15.05
N VAL A 2 9.92 12.38 -15.30
CA VAL A 2 9.33 12.62 -14.93
C VAL A 2 9.17 12.47 -14.86
N ALA A 3 9.29 12.56 -15.14
CA ALA A 3 8.74 12.83 -14.86
C ALA A 3 8.60 12.89 -14.95
N THR A 4 8.64 13.20 -15.23
CA THR A 4 8.13 13.63 -15.11
C THR A 4 7.78 13.79 -15.30
N GLU A 5 7.58 14.04 -15.58
CA GLU A 5 7.03 14.60 -15.59
C GLU A 5 6.76 15.01 -15.17
N PRO A 6 6.65 15.27 -15.25
CA PRO A 6 6.34 15.95 -14.84
C PRO A 6 6.06 16.08 -14.21
N SER A 7 6.00 16.30 -14.09
CA SER A 7 5.54 16.61 -13.53
C SER A 7 4.99 16.82 -13.19
N GLY A 8 5.02 17.32 -13.18
CA GLY A 8 4.48 17.66 -12.78
C GLY A 8 3.52 17.56 -12.85
N THR A 9 3.42 17.71 -13.18
CA THR A 9 2.42 17.48 -13.25
C THR A 9 1.56 16.78 -12.90
N GLY A 10 1.23 17.27 -12.65
CA GLY A 10 0.06 16.68 -12.39
C GLY A 10 0.16 15.24 -12.24
N ALA A 11 -0.94 14.59 -12.07
CA ALA A 11 -0.93 13.17 -11.94
C ALA A 11 -0.24 12.57 -13.13
N PRO A 12 0.80 11.83 -12.89
CA PRO A 12 1.46 11.19 -13.99
C PRO A 12 0.53 10.18 -14.61
N ARG A 13 0.62 10.11 -15.88
CA ARG A 13 -0.09 9.14 -16.60
C ARG A 13 0.86 8.19 -17.20
N PHE A 14 0.53 6.97 -17.09
CA PHE A 14 1.25 5.93 -17.67
C PHE A 14 0.58 5.58 -18.93
N GLU A 15 1.25 5.90 -20.02
CA GLU A 15 0.73 5.54 -21.28
C GLU A 15 1.57 4.47 -21.85
N LYS A 16 1.03 3.29 -21.98
CA LYS A 16 1.80 2.17 -22.39
C LYS A 16 1.22 1.63 -23.64
N LYS A 17 1.84 1.90 -24.75
CA LYS A 17 1.45 1.31 -26.01
C LYS A 17 -0.02 1.45 -26.26
N GLY A 18 -0.53 2.63 -26.11
CA GLY A 18 -1.91 2.87 -26.37
C GLY A 18 -2.84 2.57 -25.24
N ILE A 19 -2.33 2.01 -24.19
CA ILE A 19 -3.13 1.82 -22.99
C ILE A 19 -2.91 2.99 -22.09
N LEU A 20 -3.98 3.73 -21.86
CA LEU A 20 -3.91 4.81 -20.94
C LEU A 20 -4.30 4.30 -19.60
N ARG A 21 -3.37 4.27 -18.70
CA ARG A 21 -3.62 3.84 -17.36
C ARG A 21 -3.63 5.06 -16.48
N PHE A 22 -4.77 5.35 -15.90
CA PHE A 22 -4.82 6.41 -14.93
C PHE A 22 -4.17 5.93 -13.66
N VAL A 23 -3.18 6.65 -13.20
CA VAL A 23 -2.44 6.28 -12.01
C VAL A 23 -2.56 7.41 -11.02
N GLU A 24 -3.08 7.08 -9.86
CA GLU A 24 -3.06 7.99 -8.72
C GLU A 24 -1.61 8.30 -8.42
N ASP A 25 -1.24 9.57 -8.37
CA ASP A 25 0.15 9.89 -8.09
C ASP A 25 0.43 9.61 -6.62
N SER A 26 1.72 9.54 -6.31
CA SER A 26 2.14 9.13 -4.99
C SER A 26 1.76 10.16 -3.92
N GLU A 27 1.56 11.42 -4.30
CA GLU A 27 1.11 12.43 -3.35
C GLU A 27 -0.35 12.20 -2.93
N THR A 28 -1.19 11.86 -3.89
CA THR A 28 -2.59 11.58 -3.59
C THR A 28 -2.72 10.39 -2.65
N VAL A 29 -1.99 9.34 -2.95
CA VAL A 29 -2.01 8.13 -2.12
C VAL A 29 -1.42 8.44 -0.76
N LEU A 30 -0.37 9.25 -0.74
CA LEU A 30 0.31 9.63 0.50
C LEU A 30 -0.60 10.41 1.43
N ALA A 31 -1.56 11.14 0.88
CA ALA A 31 -2.43 11.96 1.72
C ALA A 31 -3.28 11.15 2.68
N ARG A 32 -3.34 9.83 2.51
CA ARG A 32 -4.06 8.97 3.45
C ARG A 32 -3.29 8.73 4.74
N MET A 33 -2.02 9.12 4.79
CA MET A 33 -1.18 8.86 5.95
C MET A 33 -0.76 10.17 6.61
N ASP A 34 -0.62 10.13 7.92
CA ASP A 34 -0.08 11.25 8.67
C ASP A 34 1.41 11.38 8.31
N ARG A 35 1.77 12.50 7.71
CA ARG A 35 3.13 12.69 7.20
C ARG A 35 4.18 12.64 8.29
N SER A 36 3.82 12.98 9.51
CA SER A 36 4.78 12.94 10.61
C SER A 36 5.14 11.52 11.01
N THR A 37 4.37 10.53 10.56
CA THR A 37 4.61 9.13 10.90
C THR A 37 5.26 8.34 9.78
N LEU A 38 5.59 8.98 8.67
CA LEU A 38 6.09 8.27 7.50
C LEU A 38 7.46 7.66 7.73
N GLU A 39 7.62 6.45 7.26
CA GLU A 39 8.89 5.74 7.25
C GLU A 39 9.06 5.07 5.91
N TYR A 40 10.31 5.04 5.44
CA TYR A 40 10.65 4.44 4.16
C TYR A 40 11.69 3.36 4.38
N PHE A 41 11.50 2.21 3.76
CA PHE A 41 12.43 1.09 3.86
C PHE A 41 12.81 0.62 2.47
N SER A 42 14.10 0.60 2.18
CA SER A 42 14.59 -0.05 0.96
C SER A 42 15.14 -1.43 1.26
N SER A 43 15.13 -1.83 2.53
CA SER A 43 15.58 -3.15 2.96
C SER A 43 14.41 -3.91 3.55
N LEU A 44 14.13 -5.05 2.95
CA LEU A 44 13.04 -5.90 3.43
C LEU A 44 13.31 -6.36 4.86
N SER A 45 14.55 -6.75 5.15
CA SER A 45 14.85 -7.25 6.50
C SER A 45 14.61 -6.18 7.55
N LYS A 46 14.92 -4.94 7.24
CA LYS A 46 14.68 -3.86 8.20
C LYS A 46 13.20 -3.61 8.41
N TYR A 47 12.43 -3.67 7.35
CA TYR A 47 10.99 -3.52 7.51
C TYR A 47 10.41 -4.65 8.33
N ARG A 48 10.79 -5.90 8.02
CA ARG A 48 10.26 -7.07 8.74
C ARG A 48 10.67 -7.04 10.20
N GLU A 49 11.85 -6.55 10.49
CA GLU A 49 12.33 -6.44 11.85
C GLU A 49 11.47 -5.45 12.64
N ALA A 50 11.09 -4.36 11.99
CA ALA A 50 10.32 -3.31 12.66
C ALA A 50 8.84 -3.67 12.79
N TYR A 51 8.26 -4.29 11.78
CA TYR A 51 6.81 -4.43 11.69
C TYR A 51 6.32 -5.83 11.35
N GLY A 52 7.22 -6.79 11.21
CA GLY A 52 6.85 -8.16 10.91
C GLY A 52 6.61 -8.39 9.42
N PRO A 53 6.35 -9.65 9.06
CA PRO A 53 6.29 -10.03 7.65
C PRO A 53 4.90 -10.01 7.02
N TYR A 54 3.85 -9.72 7.80
CA TYR A 54 2.50 -9.91 7.30
C TYR A 54 1.78 -8.61 7.02
N LEU A 55 0.96 -8.64 5.98
CA LEU A 55 0.14 -7.52 5.57
C LEU A 55 -1.26 -8.02 5.32
N ASP A 56 -2.24 -7.12 5.35
CA ASP A 56 -3.58 -7.50 4.96
C ASP A 56 -4.22 -6.41 4.11
N ARG A 57 -5.36 -6.73 3.55
CA ARG A 57 -6.09 -5.80 2.72
C ARG A 57 -7.57 -6.08 2.78
N ILE A 58 -8.36 -5.04 2.90
CA ILE A 58 -9.79 -5.11 2.68
C ILE A 58 -10.04 -4.49 1.31
N GLY A 59 -10.56 -5.29 0.38
CA GLY A 59 -10.81 -4.87 -0.98
C GLY A 59 -10.16 -5.81 -1.99
N MET A 60 -10.48 -5.61 -3.25
CA MET A 60 -9.95 -6.45 -4.32
C MET A 60 -8.45 -6.23 -4.48
N PRO A 61 -7.72 -7.23 -4.99
CA PRO A 61 -6.26 -7.09 -5.15
C PRO A 61 -5.84 -6.00 -6.13
N SER A 62 -6.76 -5.43 -6.87
CA SER A 62 -6.46 -4.33 -7.76
C SER A 62 -6.19 -3.03 -7.03
N GLY A 63 -6.39 -3.00 -5.71
CA GLY A 63 -6.14 -1.80 -4.94
C GLY A 63 -4.73 -1.72 -4.41
N LYS A 64 -4.38 -0.56 -3.87
CA LYS A 64 -3.02 -0.24 -3.47
C LYS A 64 -2.81 -0.18 -1.98
N TYR A 65 -3.88 -0.10 -1.20
CA TYR A 65 -3.74 0.12 0.23
C TYR A 65 -3.62 -1.20 0.95
N LEU A 66 -2.50 -1.37 1.65
CA LEU A 66 -2.23 -2.54 2.48
C LEU A 66 -2.05 -2.05 3.90
N TRP A 67 -2.23 -2.92 4.85
CA TRP A 67 -2.01 -2.57 6.26
C TRP A 67 -1.13 -3.63 6.89
N GLN A 68 -0.36 -3.19 7.88
CA GLN A 68 0.43 -4.10 8.68
C GLN A 68 -0.50 -5.07 9.39
N LEU A 69 -0.14 -6.35 9.36
CA LEU A 69 -0.83 -7.37 10.15
C LEU A 69 0.17 -7.84 11.19
N PRO A 70 -0.04 -7.49 12.47
CA PRO A 70 0.90 -7.90 13.50
C PRO A 70 1.06 -9.40 13.55
N GLU A 71 2.23 -9.84 14.00
CA GLU A 71 2.51 -11.27 14.08
C GLU A 71 1.57 -12.01 15.01
N SER A 72 0.98 -11.29 15.95
CA SER A 72 -0.04 -11.87 16.81
C SER A 72 -1.28 -12.30 16.05
N GLY A 73 -1.45 -11.78 14.82
CA GLY A 73 -2.62 -12.09 14.01
C GLY A 73 -3.79 -11.16 14.25
N GLU A 74 -3.62 -10.20 15.14
CA GLU A 74 -4.69 -9.26 15.45
C GLU A 74 -4.70 -8.12 14.45
N SER A 75 -5.60 -8.17 13.49
CA SER A 75 -5.68 -7.13 12.46
C SER A 75 -6.24 -5.84 13.04
N PHE A 76 -5.91 -4.73 12.37
CA PHE A 76 -6.51 -3.45 12.73
C PHE A 76 -8.01 -3.49 12.45
N SER A 77 -8.77 -2.76 13.25
CA SER A 77 -10.21 -2.68 13.05
C SER A 77 -10.53 -1.95 11.75
N PHE A 78 -11.75 -2.14 11.27
CA PHE A 78 -12.21 -1.43 10.09
C PHE A 78 -12.13 0.09 10.31
N GLU A 79 -12.52 0.53 11.50
CA GLU A 79 -12.54 1.96 11.82
C GLU A 79 -11.14 2.58 11.78
N ALA A 80 -10.14 1.82 12.21
CA ALA A 80 -8.77 2.33 12.23
C ALA A 80 -8.21 2.50 10.82
N ARG A 81 -8.79 1.83 9.83
CA ARG A 81 -8.32 1.91 8.45
C ARG A 81 -8.92 3.08 7.69
N SER A 82 -9.92 3.74 8.26
CA SER A 82 -10.59 4.92 7.66
C SER A 82 -11.03 4.66 6.23
N LEU A 83 -11.70 3.55 6.03
CA LEU A 83 -12.22 3.18 4.72
C LEU A 83 -13.67 3.61 4.58
N ASP A 84 -14.10 3.82 3.34
CA ASP A 84 -15.49 4.08 3.05
C ASP A 84 -16.34 2.93 3.57
N ILE A 85 -17.53 3.25 4.08
CA ILE A 85 -18.41 2.24 4.67
C ILE A 85 -18.72 1.12 3.67
N PHE A 86 -18.73 1.42 2.38
CA PHE A 86 -19.02 0.40 1.38
C PHE A 86 -17.96 -0.69 1.36
N ALA A 87 -16.77 -0.43 1.88
CA ALA A 87 -15.73 -1.43 1.95
C ALA A 87 -15.98 -2.50 3.01
N LEU A 88 -17.00 -2.29 3.86
CA LEU A 88 -17.28 -3.23 4.94
C LEU A 88 -17.54 -4.64 4.45
N HIS A 89 -18.10 -4.76 3.26
CA HIS A 89 -18.43 -6.06 2.68
C HIS A 89 -17.44 -6.52 1.62
N ASP A 90 -16.34 -5.80 1.47
CA ASP A 90 -15.31 -6.17 0.50
C ASP A 90 -14.53 -7.40 0.99
N PRO A 91 -13.94 -8.15 0.09
CA PRO A 91 -13.15 -9.32 0.49
C PRO A 91 -11.94 -8.94 1.30
N TYR A 92 -11.49 -9.85 2.13
CA TYR A 92 -10.36 -9.67 3.02
C TYR A 92 -9.25 -10.63 2.64
N PHE A 93 -8.04 -10.11 2.51
CA PHE A 93 -6.89 -10.92 2.11
C PHE A 93 -5.74 -10.69 3.08
N GLN A 94 -4.95 -11.73 3.29
CA GLN A 94 -3.72 -11.65 4.06
C GLN A 94 -2.56 -12.07 3.19
N TYR A 95 -1.43 -11.44 3.42
CA TYR A 95 -0.22 -11.67 2.62
C TYR A 95 1.00 -11.74 3.51
N GLU A 96 2.03 -12.39 2.98
CA GLU A 96 3.37 -12.29 3.55
C GLU A 96 4.24 -11.55 2.56
N ILE A 97 5.05 -10.57 3.04
CA ILE A 97 5.99 -9.88 2.17
C ILE A 97 7.30 -10.63 2.22
N VAL A 98 7.72 -11.16 1.07
CA VAL A 98 8.83 -12.10 1.03
C VAL A 98 10.01 -11.59 0.21
N LYS A 99 9.84 -10.49 -0.52
CA LYS A 99 10.86 -10.01 -1.42
C LYS A 99 10.68 -8.52 -1.63
N LEU A 100 11.79 -7.82 -1.79
CA LEU A 100 11.75 -6.41 -2.18
C LEU A 100 12.88 -6.20 -3.18
N PRO A 101 12.55 -6.14 -4.47
CA PRO A 101 13.59 -5.99 -5.49
C PRO A 101 14.34 -4.68 -5.34
N GLU A 102 15.56 -4.66 -5.87
CA GLU A 102 16.36 -3.46 -5.85
C GLU A 102 15.63 -2.33 -6.57
N GLY A 103 15.69 -1.14 -6.00
CA GLY A 103 14.99 0.01 -6.56
C GLY A 103 13.58 0.16 -6.06
N PHE A 104 13.09 -0.82 -5.32
CA PHE A 104 11.75 -0.74 -4.72
C PHE A 104 11.86 -0.27 -3.29
N CYS A 105 10.75 0.22 -2.76
CA CYS A 105 10.73 0.83 -1.44
C CYS A 105 9.40 0.53 -0.77
N ILE A 106 9.45 0.32 0.54
CA ILE A 106 8.24 0.20 1.35
C ILE A 106 8.04 1.53 2.06
N ARG A 107 6.86 2.10 1.90
CA ARG A 107 6.47 3.32 2.60
C ARG A 107 5.36 2.99 3.57
N THR A 108 5.49 3.40 4.81
CA THR A 108 4.47 3.10 5.81
C THR A 108 4.23 4.30 6.69
N GLY A 109 3.02 4.40 7.21
CA GLY A 109 2.63 5.48 8.09
C GLY A 109 1.26 5.19 8.68
N ILE A 110 0.82 6.09 9.54
CA ILE A 110 -0.44 5.91 10.27
C ILE A 110 -1.55 6.58 9.48
N ASN A 111 -2.66 5.87 9.29
CA ASN A 111 -3.82 6.41 8.58
C ASN A 111 -4.36 7.65 9.27
N VAL A 112 -4.69 8.65 8.46
CA VAL A 112 -5.38 9.83 8.98
C VAL A 112 -6.86 9.50 9.14
N PRO A 113 -7.57 10.26 9.99
CA PRO A 113 -9.03 10.12 10.09
C PRO A 113 -9.70 10.48 8.77
N GLN A 114 -10.66 9.69 8.36
CA GLN A 114 -11.46 9.96 7.15
C GLN A 114 -12.81 9.27 7.28
N PHE A 115 -13.77 9.72 6.53
CA PHE A 115 -15.13 9.13 6.50
C PHE A 115 -15.72 9.04 7.90
N ASP A 116 -15.45 10.06 8.73
CA ASP A 116 -15.88 10.11 10.13
C ASP A 116 -15.33 8.96 10.97
N LEU A 117 -14.24 8.37 10.54
CA LEU A 117 -13.57 7.28 11.25
C LEU A 117 -12.23 7.76 11.79
N PRO A 118 -11.78 7.20 12.92
CA PRO A 118 -10.63 7.76 13.64
C PRO A 118 -9.27 7.54 13.01
N GLY A 119 -9.12 6.56 12.14
CA GLY A 119 -7.79 6.23 11.63
C GLY A 119 -6.97 5.49 12.66
N GLY A 120 -5.65 5.51 12.48
CA GLY A 120 -4.73 4.94 13.44
C GLY A 120 -4.12 3.61 13.03
N ALA A 121 -4.62 2.98 11.98
CA ALA A 121 -3.99 1.75 11.47
C ALA A 121 -2.71 2.10 10.74
N ARG A 122 -1.77 1.17 10.73
CA ARG A 122 -0.53 1.38 9.98
C ARG A 122 -0.71 0.92 8.56
N GLN A 123 -0.74 1.87 7.65
CA GLN A 123 -0.86 1.60 6.22
C GLN A 123 0.50 1.34 5.63
N VAL A 124 0.56 0.45 4.65
CA VAL A 124 1.81 0.08 3.99
C VAL A 124 1.61 0.18 2.49
N GLN A 125 2.57 0.77 1.81
CA GLN A 125 2.55 0.92 0.37
C GLN A 125 3.87 0.44 -0.18
N ILE A 126 3.84 -0.17 -1.35
CA ILE A 126 5.04 -0.67 -2.01
C ILE A 126 5.23 0.14 -3.28
N LEU A 127 6.39 0.76 -3.40
CA LEU A 127 6.67 1.69 -4.49
C LEU A 127 7.78 1.18 -5.39
N ALA A 128 7.58 1.39 -6.67
CA ALA A 128 8.64 1.25 -7.67
C ALA A 128 8.87 2.67 -8.19
N GLY A 129 9.90 3.33 -7.67
CA GLY A 129 10.08 4.76 -7.91
C GLY A 129 8.93 5.52 -7.29
N ASP A 130 8.24 6.34 -8.08
CA ASP A 130 7.08 7.10 -7.60
C ASP A 130 5.77 6.36 -7.78
N PHE A 131 5.84 5.13 -8.20
CA PHE A 131 4.67 4.37 -8.62
C PHE A 131 4.25 3.44 -7.50
N VAL A 132 3.06 3.64 -6.96
CA VAL A 132 2.55 2.77 -5.90
C VAL A 132 1.92 1.55 -6.55
N LEU A 133 2.41 0.37 -6.17
CA LEU A 133 1.95 -0.88 -6.77
C LEU A 133 0.65 -1.35 -6.13
N THR A 134 -0.17 -2.01 -6.93
CA THR A 134 -1.35 -2.69 -6.40
C THR A 134 -0.92 -3.99 -5.73
N ALA A 135 -1.80 -4.53 -4.88
CA ALA A 135 -1.53 -5.83 -4.27
C ALA A 135 -1.32 -6.90 -5.35
N SER A 136 -2.14 -6.86 -6.40
CA SER A 136 -2.04 -7.80 -7.49
C SER A 136 -0.68 -7.72 -8.19
N GLU A 137 -0.20 -6.51 -8.42
CA GLU A 137 1.12 -6.34 -9.03
C GLU A 137 2.21 -6.88 -8.13
N CYS A 138 2.08 -6.67 -6.83
CA CYS A 138 3.06 -7.20 -5.89
C CYS A 138 3.08 -8.72 -5.89
N VAL A 139 1.91 -9.35 -6.02
CA VAL A 139 1.85 -10.80 -6.10
C VAL A 139 2.50 -11.28 -7.39
N GLN A 140 2.22 -10.61 -8.51
CA GLN A 140 2.80 -10.99 -9.79
C GLN A 140 4.32 -10.88 -9.79
N LEU A 141 4.85 -9.90 -9.08
CA LEU A 141 6.29 -9.71 -9.00
C LEU A 141 6.95 -10.58 -7.94
N GLY A 142 6.17 -11.35 -7.20
CA GLY A 142 6.71 -12.22 -6.17
C GLY A 142 7.08 -11.49 -4.89
N ILE A 143 6.63 -10.26 -4.74
CA ILE A 143 6.88 -9.48 -3.53
C ILE A 143 5.98 -9.97 -2.40
N LEU A 144 4.73 -10.25 -2.73
CA LEU A 144 3.74 -10.75 -1.78
C LEU A 144 3.29 -12.14 -2.17
N VAL A 145 3.04 -12.97 -1.16
CA VAL A 145 2.38 -14.26 -1.37
C VAL A 145 1.16 -14.30 -0.45
N GLY A 146 0.12 -14.97 -0.91
CA GLY A 146 -1.09 -15.10 -0.11
C GLY A 146 -0.82 -15.93 1.13
N LYS A 147 -1.37 -15.47 2.26
CA LYS A 147 -1.18 -16.14 3.53
C LYS A 147 -2.51 -16.71 3.99
N GLY A 148 -2.51 -18.00 4.30
CA GLY A 148 -3.72 -18.61 4.81
C GLY A 148 -4.85 -18.69 3.83
N GLN A 149 -4.56 -18.54 2.56
CA GLN A 149 -5.55 -18.67 1.53
C GLN A 149 -5.62 -20.09 1.17
N GLY A 150 -6.51 -20.73 1.67
CA GLY A 150 -6.63 -22.16 1.45
C GLY A 150 -6.70 -22.51 0.01
#